data_9b498a79461a15f0b1de625aef868120
#
_entry.id   9b498a79461a15f0b1de625aef868120
#
_cell.length_a   1.000
_cell.length_b   1.000
_cell.length_c   1.000
_cell.angle_alpha   90.00
_cell.angle_beta   90.00
_cell.angle_gamma   90.00
#
_symmetry.space_group_name_H-M   'P 1'
#
loop_
_entity.id
_entity.type
_entity.pdbx_description
1 polymer ?
#
loop_
_entity_poly.entity_id
_entity_poly.type
_entity_poly.pdbx_seq_one_letter_code
_entity_poly.pdbx_strand_id
1 'polypeptide(L)'
;MTLQLARQLGVPEVEVIRALPDGRAVELDVGRWEELIRALEGLGRAHVIVSNGCVTCEVNGQFGGFSTWGEFFNVQSKSLDLHVRHAELAAAFAVEKPGHMDGVNTLSVQFYDRSGAAAFKVFLTFGGQRPPAERVAQFEAIRQRFRKT
;
A
#
# COMPACT_ATOMS: atom_id res chain seq x y z
N MET A 1 -13.62 -2.48 -2.46
CA MET A 1 -14.15 -1.84 -1.93
C MET A 1 -13.98 -0.50 -1.25
N THR A 2 -12.81 -0.09 -0.74
CA THR A 2 -12.67 1.28 -0.22
C THR A 2 -12.85 2.34 -1.30
N LEU A 3 -12.33 2.09 -2.52
CA LEU A 3 -12.54 3.00 -3.64
C LEU A 3 -14.02 3.09 -4.04
N GLN A 4 -14.73 1.98 -4.06
CA GLN A 4 -16.15 1.96 -4.39
C GLN A 4 -16.95 2.75 -3.34
N LEU A 5 -16.66 2.54 -2.06
CA LEU A 5 -17.33 3.27 -0.98
C LEU A 5 -17.04 4.76 -1.07
N ALA A 6 -15.78 5.14 -1.34
CA ALA A 6 -15.41 6.53 -1.54
C ALA A 6 -16.23 7.20 -2.63
N ARG A 7 -16.40 6.50 -3.76
CA ARG A 7 -17.22 6.99 -4.87
C ARG A 7 -18.68 7.15 -4.50
N GLN A 8 -19.25 6.18 -3.79
CA GLN A 8 -20.64 6.27 -3.33
C GLN A 8 -20.85 7.44 -2.38
N LEU A 9 -19.84 7.75 -1.55
CA LEU A 9 -19.93 8.85 -0.59
C LEU A 9 -19.48 10.18 -1.17
N GLY A 10 -18.89 10.21 -2.36
CA GLY A 10 -18.37 11.43 -2.97
C GLY A 10 -17.16 12.02 -2.24
N VAL A 11 -16.33 11.17 -1.65
CA VAL A 11 -15.12 11.59 -0.92
C VAL A 11 -13.86 10.92 -1.50
N PRO A 12 -12.66 11.49 -1.30
CA PRO A 12 -11.43 10.82 -1.68
C PRO A 12 -11.27 9.50 -0.91
N GLU A 13 -10.66 8.50 -1.54
CA GLU A 13 -10.47 7.18 -0.91
C GLU A 13 -9.70 7.25 0.40
N VAL A 14 -8.75 8.16 0.53
CA VAL A 14 -7.96 8.35 1.76
C VAL A 14 -8.85 8.63 2.98
N GLU A 15 -9.98 9.32 2.79
CA GLU A 15 -10.91 9.59 3.89
C GLU A 15 -11.62 8.32 4.36
N VAL A 16 -11.91 7.39 3.46
CA VAL A 16 -12.47 6.09 3.83
C VAL A 16 -11.45 5.29 4.64
N ILE A 17 -10.19 5.34 4.23
CA ILE A 17 -9.11 4.65 4.96
C ILE A 17 -8.96 5.24 6.38
N ARG A 18 -8.97 6.58 6.50
CA ARG A 18 -8.88 7.24 7.81
C ARG A 18 -10.05 6.90 8.73
N ALA A 19 -11.21 6.62 8.16
CA ALA A 19 -12.42 6.31 8.90
C ALA A 19 -12.54 4.83 9.31
N LEU A 20 -11.60 3.98 8.92
CA LEU A 20 -11.64 2.57 9.30
C LEU A 20 -11.54 2.43 10.83
N PRO A 21 -12.41 1.59 11.43
CA PRO A 21 -12.47 1.46 12.89
C PRO A 21 -11.32 0.60 13.45
N ASP A 22 -11.16 0.66 14.77
CA ASP A 22 -10.38 -0.28 15.58
C ASP A 22 -8.89 -0.36 15.20
N GLY A 23 -8.28 0.76 14.77
CA GLY A 23 -6.87 0.78 14.42
C GLY A 23 -6.51 -0.02 13.17
N ARG A 24 -7.50 -0.34 12.35
CA ARG A 24 -7.30 -1.10 11.10
C ARG A 24 -6.44 -0.35 10.09
N ALA A 25 -6.46 0.97 10.13
CA ALA A 25 -5.56 1.79 9.32
C ALA A 25 -4.71 2.63 10.27
N VAL A 26 -3.41 2.45 10.18
CA VAL A 26 -2.43 3.25 10.93
C VAL A 26 -1.70 4.14 9.95
N GLU A 27 -1.81 5.46 10.13
CA GLU A 27 -1.11 6.40 9.27
C GLU A 27 0.39 6.33 9.51
N LEU A 28 1.13 6.26 8.43
CA LEU A 28 2.58 6.20 8.42
C LEU A 28 3.16 7.56 8.03
N ASP A 29 4.39 7.82 8.41
CA ASP A 29 5.07 9.06 8.08
C ASP A 29 5.49 9.07 6.61
N VAL A 30 4.68 9.70 5.76
CA VAL A 30 4.96 9.81 4.33
C VAL A 30 6.19 10.67 4.04
N GLY A 31 6.63 11.49 4.99
CA GLY A 31 7.91 12.20 4.87
C GLY A 31 9.11 11.25 4.79
N ARG A 32 8.93 10.02 5.25
CA ARG A 32 9.92 8.93 5.14
C ARG A 32 9.58 7.96 4.02
N TRP A 33 8.96 8.43 2.97
CA TRP A 33 8.48 7.59 1.86
C TRP A 33 9.55 6.69 1.27
N GLU A 34 10.78 7.19 1.10
CA GLU A 34 11.86 6.41 0.52
C GLU A 34 12.26 5.25 1.41
N GLU A 35 12.46 5.49 2.70
CA GLU A 35 12.76 4.44 3.67
C GLU A 35 11.64 3.41 3.73
N LEU A 36 10.38 3.87 3.68
CA LEU A 36 9.21 3.01 3.73
C LEU A 36 9.15 2.11 2.48
N ILE A 37 9.33 2.67 1.29
CA ILE A 37 9.33 1.87 0.05
C ILE A 37 10.49 0.88 0.06
N ARG A 38 11.69 1.30 0.49
CA ARG A 38 12.85 0.41 0.58
C ARG A 38 12.63 -0.71 1.59
N ALA A 39 11.92 -0.46 2.67
CA ALA A 39 11.62 -1.48 3.67
C ALA A 39 10.73 -2.59 3.11
N LEU A 40 9.93 -2.33 2.07
CA LEU A 40 9.09 -3.32 1.43
C LEU A 40 9.89 -4.35 0.59
N GLU A 41 11.17 -4.11 0.32
CA GLU A 41 12.03 -5.08 -0.35
C GLU A 41 12.10 -6.41 0.42
N GLY A 42 12.06 -6.33 1.75
CA GLY A 42 12.10 -7.51 2.61
C GLY A 42 10.93 -8.47 2.41
N LEU A 43 9.86 -8.04 1.73
CA LEU A 43 8.74 -8.91 1.40
C LEU A 43 9.09 -9.93 0.32
N GLY A 44 10.11 -9.66 -0.51
CA GLY A 44 10.38 -10.43 -1.70
C GLY A 44 9.28 -10.24 -2.73
N ARG A 45 8.41 -11.24 -2.91
CA ARG A 45 7.25 -11.11 -3.80
C ARG A 45 6.11 -10.42 -3.08
N ALA A 46 5.50 -9.45 -3.75
CA ALA A 46 4.36 -8.71 -3.24
C ALA A 46 3.30 -8.57 -4.34
N HIS A 47 2.07 -8.33 -3.94
CA HIS A 47 0.98 -8.04 -4.85
C HIS A 47 0.76 -6.53 -4.88
N VAL A 48 1.04 -5.91 -6.03
CA VAL A 48 0.95 -4.47 -6.21
C VAL A 48 -0.27 -4.12 -7.04
N ILE A 49 -1.05 -3.17 -6.56
CA ILE A 49 -2.27 -2.72 -7.24
C ILE A 49 -2.15 -1.23 -7.55
N VAL A 50 -2.40 -0.87 -8.80
CA VAL A 50 -2.55 0.51 -9.26
C VAL A 50 -3.88 0.63 -9.97
N SER A 51 -4.68 1.63 -9.60
CA SER A 51 -5.98 1.87 -10.21
C SER A 51 -6.19 3.37 -10.43
N ASN A 52 -6.67 3.72 -11.61
CA ASN A 52 -7.11 5.09 -11.88
C ASN A 52 -8.64 5.25 -11.73
N GLY A 53 -9.29 4.20 -11.21
CA GLY A 53 -10.74 4.18 -11.03
C GLY A 53 -11.51 3.64 -12.23
N CYS A 54 -10.89 3.59 -13.39
CA CYS A 54 -11.46 2.95 -14.59
C CYS A 54 -10.79 1.61 -14.84
N VAL A 55 -9.45 1.57 -14.71
CA VAL A 55 -8.65 0.37 -14.91
C VAL A 55 -7.89 0.06 -13.63
N THR A 56 -7.90 -1.20 -13.22
CA THR A 56 -7.08 -1.70 -12.12
C THR A 56 -6.04 -2.66 -12.68
N CYS A 57 -4.78 -2.36 -12.41
CA CYS A 57 -3.66 -3.22 -12.78
C CYS A 57 -3.13 -3.89 -11.51
N GLU A 58 -3.03 -5.21 -11.56
CA GLU A 58 -2.53 -6.02 -10.45
C GLU A 58 -1.32 -6.82 -10.91
N VAL A 59 -0.22 -6.69 -10.18
CA VAL A 59 1.03 -7.39 -10.49
C VAL A 59 1.50 -8.14 -9.26
N ASN A 60 1.77 -9.42 -9.40
CA ASN A 60 2.42 -10.22 -8.38
C ASN A 60 3.88 -10.40 -8.78
N GLY A 61 4.78 -9.70 -8.11
CA GLY A 61 6.16 -9.65 -8.52
C GLY A 61 7.12 -9.35 -7.38
N GLN A 62 8.40 -9.54 -7.69
CA GLN A 62 9.49 -9.19 -6.79
C GLN A 62 9.48 -7.67 -6.56
N PHE A 63 9.41 -7.26 -5.30
CA PHE A 63 9.45 -5.85 -4.92
C PHE A 63 10.87 -5.46 -4.56
N GLY A 64 11.50 -4.64 -5.40
CA GLY A 64 12.90 -4.23 -5.23
C GLY A 64 13.47 -3.65 -6.51
N GLY A 65 14.80 -3.55 -6.58
CA GLY A 65 15.47 -2.96 -7.74
C GLY A 65 15.29 -1.45 -7.78
N PHE A 66 15.63 -0.78 -6.68
CA PHE A 66 15.39 0.65 -6.54
C PHE A 66 16.42 1.50 -7.26
N SER A 67 15.95 2.59 -7.85
CA SER A 67 16.78 3.64 -8.43
C SER A 67 16.02 4.96 -8.41
N THR A 68 16.75 6.05 -8.61
CA THR A 68 16.13 7.38 -8.73
C THR A 68 16.51 7.97 -10.07
N TRP A 69 15.52 8.52 -10.78
CA TRP A 69 15.76 9.24 -12.02
C TRP A 69 14.87 10.47 -12.08
N GLY A 70 15.49 11.63 -11.96
CA GLY A 70 14.76 12.90 -11.91
C GLY A 70 13.76 12.91 -10.77
N GLU A 71 12.52 13.17 -11.09
CA GLU A 71 11.41 13.24 -10.12
C GLU A 71 10.84 11.85 -9.73
N PHE A 72 11.37 10.79 -10.35
CA PHE A 72 10.85 9.43 -10.15
C PHE A 72 11.75 8.60 -9.25
N PHE A 73 11.12 7.89 -8.32
CA PHE A 73 11.71 6.77 -7.62
C PHE A 73 11.20 5.49 -8.25
N ASN A 74 12.10 4.63 -8.67
CA ASN A 74 11.75 3.45 -9.46
C ASN A 74 11.86 2.17 -8.63
N VAL A 75 10.94 1.26 -8.87
CA VAL A 75 10.94 -0.10 -8.34
C VAL A 75 10.91 -1.02 -9.57
N GLN A 76 12.03 -1.65 -9.89
CA GLN A 76 12.18 -2.38 -11.15
C GLN A 76 12.71 -3.78 -10.92
N SER A 77 11.91 -4.76 -11.29
CA SER A 77 12.27 -6.17 -11.31
C SER A 77 11.83 -6.78 -12.64
N LYS A 78 12.01 -8.09 -12.80
CA LYS A 78 11.58 -8.77 -14.04
C LYS A 78 10.09 -8.65 -14.30
N SER A 79 9.27 -8.60 -13.25
CA SER A 79 7.81 -8.63 -13.36
C SER A 79 7.14 -7.34 -12.92
N LEU A 80 7.87 -6.40 -12.36
CA LEU A 80 7.32 -5.13 -11.86
C LEU A 80 8.21 -3.97 -12.30
N ASP A 81 7.60 -3.01 -12.96
CA ASP A 81 8.26 -1.77 -13.35
C ASP A 81 7.37 -0.60 -12.92
N LEU A 82 7.73 0.01 -11.81
CA LEU A 82 6.94 1.05 -11.17
C LEU A 82 7.78 2.33 -11.05
N HIS A 83 7.22 3.43 -11.53
CA HIS A 83 7.86 4.75 -11.46
C HIS A 83 7.00 5.65 -10.58
N VAL A 84 7.49 5.99 -9.40
CA VAL A 84 6.75 6.78 -8.42
C VAL A 84 7.23 8.23 -8.47
N ARG A 85 6.33 9.14 -8.84
CA ARG A 85 6.59 10.58 -8.71
C ARG A 85 6.47 10.94 -7.23
N HIS A 86 7.57 10.80 -6.50
CA HIS A 86 7.58 10.83 -5.04
C HIS A 86 7.07 12.14 -4.43
N ALA A 87 7.23 13.28 -5.12
CA ALA A 87 6.74 14.57 -4.63
C ALA A 87 5.20 14.64 -4.55
N GLU A 88 4.50 13.74 -5.25
CA GLU A 88 3.04 13.67 -5.22
C GLU A 88 2.50 12.79 -4.11
N LEU A 89 3.34 12.04 -3.41
CA LEU A 89 2.91 11.24 -2.27
C LEU A 89 2.56 12.14 -1.08
N ALA A 90 1.31 12.05 -0.59
CA ALA A 90 0.79 12.91 0.46
C ALA A 90 0.41 12.16 1.73
N ALA A 91 0.13 10.85 1.65
CA ALA A 91 -0.19 10.04 2.81
C ALA A 91 0.17 8.58 2.56
N ALA A 92 0.44 7.85 3.63
CA ALA A 92 0.68 6.42 3.60
C ALA A 92 0.04 5.76 4.82
N PHE A 93 -0.41 4.51 4.65
CA PHE A 93 -1.09 3.78 5.71
C PHE A 93 -0.67 2.30 5.71
N ALA A 94 -0.54 1.74 6.90
CA ALA A 94 -0.56 0.30 7.10
C ALA A 94 -2.01 -0.10 7.35
N VAL A 95 -2.58 -0.96 6.49
CA VAL A 95 -4.00 -1.28 6.51
C VAL A 95 -4.20 -2.78 6.70
N GLU A 96 -4.99 -3.12 7.71
CA GLU A 96 -5.49 -4.46 7.95
C GLU A 96 -7.00 -4.42 7.80
N LYS A 97 -7.54 -5.18 6.85
CA LYS A 97 -8.98 -5.20 6.65
C LYS A 97 -9.46 -6.57 6.24
N PRO A 98 -10.74 -6.89 6.50
CA PRO A 98 -11.31 -8.15 6.09
C PRO A 98 -11.16 -8.37 4.59
N GLY A 99 -10.68 -9.56 4.22
CA GLY A 99 -10.67 -9.99 2.84
C GLY A 99 -12.08 -10.32 2.34
N HIS A 100 -12.19 -10.54 1.04
CA HIS A 100 -13.47 -10.88 0.41
C HIS A 100 -13.94 -12.28 0.70
N MET A 101 -13.04 -13.15 1.14
CA MET A 101 -13.30 -14.58 1.32
C MET A 101 -12.85 -15.02 2.70
N ASP A 102 -13.70 -15.84 3.36
CA ASP A 102 -13.39 -16.62 4.56
C ASP A 102 -12.92 -15.84 5.80
N GLY A 103 -13.24 -14.54 5.89
CA GLY A 103 -12.90 -13.74 7.07
C GLY A 103 -11.41 -13.54 7.32
N VAL A 104 -10.57 -13.86 6.35
CA VAL A 104 -9.12 -13.66 6.44
C VAL A 104 -8.79 -12.20 6.12
N ASN A 105 -8.06 -11.54 7.02
CA ASN A 105 -7.67 -10.15 6.81
C ASN A 105 -6.55 -10.03 5.77
N THR A 106 -6.63 -9.01 4.93
CA THR A 106 -5.52 -8.60 4.08
C THR A 106 -4.66 -7.61 4.83
N LEU A 107 -3.35 -7.69 4.60
CA LEU A 107 -2.36 -6.76 5.14
C LEU A 107 -1.74 -6.01 3.97
N SER A 108 -1.75 -4.68 4.03
CA SER A 108 -1.21 -3.86 2.94
C SER A 108 -0.57 -2.57 3.46
N VAL A 109 0.35 -2.04 2.64
CA VAL A 109 0.84 -0.67 2.78
C VAL A 109 0.32 0.11 1.57
N GLN A 110 -0.37 1.20 1.83
CA GLN A 110 -1.06 1.97 0.82
C GLN A 110 -0.54 3.40 0.78
N PHE A 111 -0.33 3.91 -0.42
CA PHE A 111 0.15 5.27 -0.66
C PHE A 111 -0.91 6.08 -1.38
N TYR A 112 -1.09 7.31 -0.96
CA TYR A 112 -2.11 8.23 -1.48
C TYR A 112 -1.46 9.51 -1.96
N ASP A 113 -1.99 10.05 -3.07
CA ASP A 113 -1.53 11.30 -3.63
C ASP A 113 -2.18 12.52 -2.99
N ARG A 114 -1.84 13.71 -3.46
CA ARG A 114 -2.33 14.98 -2.92
C ARG A 114 -3.84 15.17 -3.07
N SER A 115 -4.47 14.48 -4.03
CA SER A 115 -5.92 14.53 -4.21
C SER A 115 -6.65 13.55 -3.27
N GLY A 116 -5.92 12.71 -2.56
CA GLY A 116 -6.51 11.66 -1.73
C GLY A 116 -6.86 10.39 -2.49
N ALA A 117 -6.45 10.29 -3.75
CA ALA A 117 -6.58 9.07 -4.52
C ALA A 117 -5.41 8.13 -4.23
N ALA A 118 -5.65 6.83 -4.31
CA ALA A 118 -4.58 5.85 -4.15
C ALA A 118 -3.56 5.98 -5.28
N ALA A 119 -2.30 6.17 -4.91
CA ALA A 119 -1.19 6.14 -5.86
C ALA A 119 -0.86 4.68 -6.22
N PHE A 120 -0.57 3.87 -5.22
CA PHE A 120 -0.41 2.42 -5.35
C PHE A 120 -0.56 1.75 -4.00
N LYS A 121 -0.84 0.46 -4.04
CA LYS A 121 -1.00 -0.36 -2.83
C LYS A 121 -0.13 -1.60 -2.94
N VAL A 122 0.57 -1.93 -1.86
CA VAL A 122 1.43 -3.12 -1.78
C VAL A 122 0.83 -4.07 -0.75
N PHE A 123 0.36 -5.23 -1.21
CA PHE A 123 -0.24 -6.24 -0.35
C PHE A 123 0.80 -7.27 0.08
N LEU A 124 0.95 -7.45 1.38
CA LEU A 124 1.79 -8.48 1.98
C LEU A 124 1.10 -9.83 1.93
N THR A 125 -0.23 -9.78 1.97
CA THR A 125 -1.08 -10.97 1.89
C THR A 125 -2.25 -10.67 0.96
N PHE A 126 -2.55 -11.59 0.08
CA PHE A 126 -3.61 -11.45 -0.89
C PHE A 126 -4.19 -12.84 -1.21
N GLY A 127 -5.51 -12.92 -1.43
CA GLY A 127 -6.11 -14.15 -1.96
C GLY A 127 -6.74 -15.09 -0.93
N GLY A 128 -7.14 -14.61 0.23
CA GLY A 128 -7.99 -15.37 1.14
C GLY A 128 -7.31 -16.46 1.95
N GLN A 129 -5.99 -16.53 1.94
CA GLN A 129 -5.23 -17.44 2.80
C GLN A 129 -4.80 -16.73 4.07
N ARG A 130 -4.76 -17.47 5.18
CA ARG A 130 -4.24 -16.94 6.44
C ARG A 130 -2.79 -16.50 6.21
N PRO A 131 -2.42 -15.26 6.54
CA PRO A 131 -1.06 -14.79 6.33
C PRO A 131 -0.05 -15.63 7.12
N PRO A 132 1.10 -15.96 6.52
CA PRO A 132 2.20 -16.58 7.25
C PRO A 132 2.63 -15.68 8.42
N ALA A 133 3.08 -16.28 9.53
CA ALA A 133 3.54 -15.54 10.70
C ALA A 133 4.63 -14.52 10.35
N GLU A 134 5.51 -14.85 9.39
CA GLU A 134 6.56 -13.97 8.91
C GLU A 134 5.98 -12.68 8.29
N ARG A 135 4.90 -12.79 7.49
CA ARG A 135 4.25 -11.63 6.88
C ARG A 135 3.59 -10.73 7.92
N VAL A 136 2.96 -11.34 8.90
CA VAL A 136 2.35 -10.60 10.03
C VAL A 136 3.44 -9.83 10.78
N ALA A 137 4.57 -10.47 11.07
CA ALA A 137 5.70 -9.84 11.74
C ALA A 137 6.29 -8.69 10.92
N GLN A 138 6.44 -8.86 9.62
CA GLN A 138 6.92 -7.80 8.70
C GLN A 138 5.96 -6.61 8.69
N PHE A 139 4.67 -6.87 8.61
CA PHE A 139 3.65 -5.83 8.66
C PHE A 139 3.69 -5.04 9.97
N GLU A 140 3.76 -5.73 11.11
CA GLU A 140 3.84 -5.09 12.41
C GLU A 140 5.12 -4.25 12.56
N ALA A 141 6.26 -4.74 12.07
CA ALA A 141 7.52 -4.01 12.10
C ALA A 141 7.44 -2.70 11.29
N ILE A 142 6.84 -2.75 10.10
CA ILE A 142 6.62 -1.56 9.27
C ILE A 142 5.70 -0.58 9.99
N ARG A 143 4.59 -1.07 10.53
CA ARG A 143 3.60 -0.25 11.24
C ARG A 143 4.22 0.48 12.42
N GLN A 144 5.04 -0.21 13.22
CA GLN A 144 5.70 0.39 14.37
C GLN A 144 6.79 1.38 13.96
N ARG A 145 7.63 0.99 12.99
CA ARG A 145 8.79 1.80 12.58
C ARG A 145 8.39 3.12 11.94
N PHE A 146 7.32 3.12 11.16
CA PHE A 146 6.94 4.27 10.33
C PHE A 146 5.69 4.99 10.81
N ARG A 147 5.14 4.60 11.94
CA ARG A 147 3.94 5.23 12.49
C ARG A 147 4.12 6.75 12.57
N LYS A 148 3.14 7.48 12.04
CA LYS A 148 3.10 8.94 12.15
C LYS A 148 2.79 9.34 13.59
N THR A 149 3.60 10.22 14.13
CA THR A 149 3.43 10.76 15.50
C THR A 149 2.69 12.10 15.51
#